data_b17fbc69b54eb758ee3e03b81233d852
#
_entry.id   b17fbc69b54eb758ee3e03b81233d852
#
_cell.length_a   1.000
_cell.length_b   1.000
_cell.length_c   1.000
_cell.angle_alpha   90.00
_cell.angle_beta   90.00
_cell.angle_gamma   90.00
#
_symmetry.space_group_name_H-M   'P 1'
#
loop_
_entity.id
_entity.type
_entity.pdbx_description
1 polymer ?
#
loop_
_entity_poly.entity_id
_entity_poly.type
_entity_poly.pdbx_seq_one_letter_code
_entity_poly.pdbx_strand_id
1 'polypeptide(L)'
;MLKFVKFFSLIFFLIFSSTSISAEKSEKLLSTDWTFKGPFGKFDRASLQRGYQVYQEVCASCHSLKYMSYRNLSEEGGPQFSIQETKAIAANFEILDGPNPEGEMFTRPARLSDKFAMPYANDEEAKSANGGAYPPDMSVLVKA
;
A
#
# COMPACT_ATOMS: atom_id res chain seq x y z
N MET A 1 26.88 29.68 50.08
CA MET A 1 26.76 29.78 48.63
C MET A 1 26.46 28.43 47.94
N LEU A 2 27.18 27.37 48.19
CA LEU A 2 27.00 26.07 47.54
C LEU A 2 25.60 25.43 47.68
N LYS A 3 24.95 25.60 48.85
CA LYS A 3 23.59 25.09 49.12
C LYS A 3 22.52 25.84 48.34
N PHE A 4 22.67 27.12 48.11
CA PHE A 4 21.77 27.95 47.31
C PHE A 4 21.86 27.61 45.84
N VAL A 5 23.06 27.35 45.30
CA VAL A 5 23.25 26.97 43.89
C VAL A 5 22.61 25.62 43.60
N LYS A 6 22.74 24.66 44.52
CA LYS A 6 22.08 23.35 44.37
C LYS A 6 20.56 23.43 44.42
N PHE A 7 20.01 24.28 45.29
CA PHE A 7 18.57 24.49 45.38
C PHE A 7 17.99 25.17 44.13
N PHE A 8 18.69 26.18 43.60
CA PHE A 8 18.30 26.85 42.35
C PHE A 8 18.42 25.94 41.13
N SER A 9 19.43 25.07 41.07
CA SER A 9 19.60 24.07 40.01
C SER A 9 18.47 23.03 40.01
N LEU A 10 18.01 22.61 41.22
CA LEU A 10 16.91 21.66 41.36
C LEU A 10 15.57 22.24 40.87
N ILE A 11 15.30 23.52 41.19
CA ILE A 11 14.10 24.22 40.77
C ILE A 11 14.14 24.44 39.24
N PHE A 12 15.30 24.78 38.66
CA PHE A 12 15.45 24.94 37.23
C PHE A 12 15.18 23.64 36.48
N PHE A 13 15.61 22.50 36.99
CA PHE A 13 15.35 21.18 36.40
C PHE A 13 13.86 20.77 36.45
N LEU A 14 13.15 21.16 37.53
CA LEU A 14 11.71 20.87 37.70
C LEU A 14 10.83 21.72 36.73
N ILE A 15 11.24 22.94 36.40
CA ILE A 15 10.50 23.83 35.53
C ILE A 15 10.65 23.41 34.05
N PHE A 16 11.77 22.76 33.66
CA PHE A 16 12.01 22.30 32.29
C PHE A 16 11.42 20.91 31.98
N SER A 17 10.83 20.22 32.96
CA SER A 17 10.12 18.96 32.73
C SER A 17 8.69 19.18 32.23
N SER A 18 8.48 20.16 31.35
CA SER A 18 7.23 20.31 30.61
C SER A 18 7.16 19.20 29.57
N THR A 19 6.63 18.04 29.97
CA THR A 19 6.21 17.02 29.00
C THR A 19 5.18 17.66 28.08
N SER A 20 5.56 17.92 26.84
CA SER A 20 4.62 18.27 25.79
C SER A 20 3.70 17.06 25.58
N ILE A 21 2.58 17.02 26.28
CA ILE A 21 1.47 16.13 25.97
C ILE A 21 0.87 16.73 24.69
N SER A 22 1.35 16.24 23.55
CA SER A 22 0.66 16.44 22.29
C SER A 22 -0.68 15.69 22.42
N ALA A 23 -1.72 16.41 22.79
CA ALA A 23 -3.07 15.89 22.69
C ALA A 23 -3.40 15.78 21.19
N GLU A 24 -3.07 14.63 20.63
CA GLU A 24 -3.50 14.26 19.29
C GLU A 24 -5.03 14.23 19.32
N LYS A 25 -5.62 15.27 18.74
CA LYS A 25 -7.07 15.38 18.59
C LYS A 25 -7.46 14.21 17.68
N SER A 26 -8.03 13.16 18.27
CA SER A 26 -8.51 12.02 17.49
C SER A 26 -9.59 12.53 16.55
N GLU A 27 -9.25 12.69 15.28
CA GLU A 27 -10.22 12.99 14.25
C GLU A 27 -11.19 11.82 14.15
N LYS A 28 -12.48 12.14 14.16
CA LYS A 28 -13.52 11.13 14.01
C LYS A 28 -13.40 10.53 12.61
N LEU A 29 -13.02 9.25 12.54
CA LEU A 29 -12.93 8.53 11.28
C LEU A 29 -14.29 8.55 10.57
N LEU A 30 -14.24 8.77 9.25
CA LEU A 30 -15.43 8.69 8.40
C LEU A 30 -16.00 7.27 8.49
N SER A 31 -17.27 7.18 8.93
CA SER A 31 -18.00 5.92 8.90
C SER A 31 -18.78 5.82 7.60
N THR A 32 -18.44 4.83 6.77
CA THR A 32 -19.12 4.55 5.51
C THR A 32 -19.90 3.25 5.64
N ASP A 33 -21.14 3.26 5.14
CA ASP A 33 -21.93 2.04 5.03
C ASP A 33 -21.53 1.26 3.77
N TRP A 34 -20.54 0.37 3.95
CA TRP A 34 -20.07 -0.48 2.90
C TRP A 34 -21.06 -1.61 2.61
N THR A 35 -21.34 -1.89 1.34
CA THR A 35 -22.25 -2.96 0.91
C THR A 35 -21.76 -4.36 1.33
N PHE A 36 -20.48 -4.51 1.61
CA PHE A 36 -19.86 -5.78 2.04
C PHE A 36 -19.79 -5.97 3.55
N LYS A 37 -20.39 -5.05 4.35
CA LYS A 37 -20.49 -5.23 5.81
C LYS A 37 -21.44 -6.36 6.19
N GLY A 38 -21.06 -7.09 7.26
CA GLY A 38 -21.89 -8.13 7.86
C GLY A 38 -21.86 -9.47 7.12
N PRO A 39 -22.54 -10.48 7.66
CA PRO A 39 -22.44 -11.87 7.18
C PRO A 39 -23.06 -12.11 5.79
N PHE A 40 -23.91 -11.21 5.33
CA PHE A 40 -24.57 -11.26 4.01
C PHE A 40 -24.11 -10.13 3.08
N GLY A 41 -23.08 -9.39 3.48
CA GLY A 41 -22.52 -8.30 2.69
C GLY A 41 -21.93 -8.81 1.37
N LYS A 42 -22.08 -8.01 0.31
CA LYS A 42 -21.51 -8.30 -1.02
C LYS A 42 -20.78 -7.11 -1.55
N PHE A 43 -19.68 -7.38 -2.25
CA PHE A 43 -18.97 -6.34 -2.96
C PHE A 43 -19.77 -5.85 -4.17
N ASP A 44 -19.89 -4.54 -4.31
CA ASP A 44 -20.44 -3.93 -5.51
C ASP A 44 -19.41 -3.96 -6.64
N ARG A 45 -19.73 -4.67 -7.72
CA ARG A 45 -18.82 -4.88 -8.86
C ARG A 45 -18.37 -3.56 -9.47
N ALA A 46 -19.29 -2.62 -9.70
CA ALA A 46 -18.96 -1.35 -10.32
C ALA A 46 -18.03 -0.51 -9.45
N SER A 47 -18.22 -0.56 -8.13
CA SER A 47 -17.33 0.09 -7.16
C SER A 47 -15.94 -0.54 -7.17
N LEU A 48 -15.83 -1.87 -7.27
CA LEU A 48 -14.53 -2.54 -7.39
C LEU A 48 -13.81 -2.18 -8.69
N GLN A 49 -14.51 -2.06 -9.81
CA GLN A 49 -13.93 -1.64 -11.09
C GLN A 49 -13.39 -0.21 -11.02
N ARG A 50 -14.15 0.72 -10.42
CA ARG A 50 -13.67 2.10 -10.19
C ARG A 50 -12.51 2.14 -9.21
N GLY A 51 -12.55 1.31 -8.15
CA GLY A 51 -11.46 1.18 -7.19
C GLY A 51 -10.17 0.67 -7.83
N TYR A 52 -10.29 -0.31 -8.72
CA TYR A 52 -9.15 -0.79 -9.50
C TYR A 52 -8.58 0.29 -10.41
N GLN A 53 -9.43 1.07 -11.06
CA GLN A 53 -9.00 2.21 -11.88
C GLN A 53 -8.22 3.22 -11.04
N VAL A 54 -8.73 3.61 -9.88
CA VAL A 54 -8.02 4.52 -8.95
C VAL A 54 -6.67 3.92 -8.51
N TYR A 55 -6.65 2.63 -8.16
CA TYR A 55 -5.40 1.96 -7.82
C TYR A 55 -4.38 2.07 -8.96
N GLN A 56 -4.78 1.72 -10.18
CA GLN A 56 -3.89 1.70 -11.35
C GLN A 56 -3.38 3.09 -11.71
N GLU A 57 -4.24 4.10 -11.68
CA GLU A 57 -3.90 5.46 -12.12
C GLU A 57 -3.16 6.28 -11.06
N VAL A 58 -3.35 5.97 -9.77
CA VAL A 58 -2.83 6.78 -8.67
C VAL A 58 -1.92 5.97 -7.74
N CYS A 59 -2.41 4.88 -7.17
CA CYS A 59 -1.73 4.20 -6.06
C CYS A 59 -0.57 3.31 -6.54
N ALA A 60 -0.71 2.68 -7.70
CA ALA A 60 0.24 1.69 -8.24
C ALA A 60 1.62 2.29 -8.57
N SER A 61 1.72 3.61 -8.68
CA SER A 61 3.01 4.29 -8.88
C SER A 61 3.95 4.17 -7.67
N CYS A 62 3.40 3.95 -6.47
CA CYS A 62 4.17 3.85 -5.23
C CYS A 62 3.87 2.58 -4.44
N HIS A 63 2.63 2.06 -4.50
CA HIS A 63 2.16 0.95 -3.68
C HIS A 63 2.00 -0.34 -4.46
N SER A 64 2.55 -1.42 -3.94
CA SER A 64 2.40 -2.76 -4.49
C SER A 64 1.11 -3.45 -4.05
N LEU A 65 0.70 -4.46 -4.84
CA LEU A 65 -0.31 -5.48 -4.52
C LEU A 65 0.29 -6.87 -4.74
N LYS A 66 1.38 -7.18 -4.05
CA LYS A 66 2.22 -8.37 -4.29
C LYS A 66 1.52 -9.72 -4.12
N TYR A 67 0.39 -9.76 -3.40
CA TYR A 67 -0.39 -10.99 -3.25
C TYR A 67 -1.42 -11.19 -4.36
N MET A 68 -1.71 -10.16 -5.15
CA MET A 68 -2.66 -10.22 -6.25
C MET A 68 -1.99 -10.72 -7.54
N SER A 69 -2.74 -11.49 -8.32
CA SER A 69 -2.38 -11.84 -9.71
C SER A 69 -3.41 -11.21 -10.65
N TYR A 70 -3.05 -10.99 -11.91
CA TYR A 70 -3.98 -10.37 -12.88
C TYR A 70 -5.28 -11.16 -13.02
N ARG A 71 -5.25 -12.51 -12.92
CA ARG A 71 -6.47 -13.35 -12.97
C ARG A 71 -7.51 -12.97 -11.91
N ASN A 72 -7.09 -12.47 -10.74
CA ASN A 72 -8.01 -12.10 -9.68
C ASN A 72 -8.96 -10.94 -10.08
N LEU A 73 -8.60 -10.18 -11.11
CA LEU A 73 -9.47 -9.16 -11.68
C LEU A 73 -10.72 -9.73 -12.38
N SER A 74 -10.67 -10.99 -12.82
CA SER A 74 -11.79 -11.67 -13.47
C SER A 74 -12.55 -12.65 -12.56
N GLU A 75 -12.02 -12.92 -11.36
CA GLU A 75 -12.58 -13.89 -10.43
C GLU A 75 -13.79 -13.32 -9.65
N GLU A 76 -14.63 -14.22 -9.14
CA GLU A 76 -15.74 -13.86 -8.26
C GLU A 76 -15.20 -13.21 -6.97
N GLY A 77 -15.87 -12.16 -6.52
CA GLY A 77 -15.41 -11.35 -5.38
C GLY A 77 -14.42 -10.24 -5.76
N GLY A 78 -13.90 -10.25 -6.98
CA GLY A 78 -13.10 -9.19 -7.56
C GLY A 78 -13.91 -8.24 -8.45
N PRO A 79 -13.25 -7.39 -9.24
CA PRO A 79 -13.88 -6.47 -10.19
C PRO A 79 -14.69 -7.18 -11.29
N GLN A 80 -14.44 -8.47 -11.51
CA GLN A 80 -15.11 -9.34 -12.48
C GLN A 80 -15.09 -8.76 -13.90
N PHE A 81 -13.92 -8.27 -14.33
CA PHE A 81 -13.69 -7.99 -15.73
C PHE A 81 -13.79 -9.28 -16.56
N SER A 82 -14.12 -9.19 -17.82
CA SER A 82 -14.04 -10.36 -18.71
C SER A 82 -12.59 -10.86 -18.81
N ILE A 83 -12.43 -12.12 -19.17
CA ILE A 83 -11.08 -12.72 -19.39
C ILE A 83 -10.30 -11.93 -20.47
N GLN A 84 -10.97 -11.44 -21.49
CA GLN A 84 -10.35 -10.65 -22.55
C GLN A 84 -9.87 -9.29 -22.04
N GLU A 85 -10.70 -8.58 -21.28
CA GLU A 85 -10.32 -7.32 -20.64
C GLU A 85 -9.15 -7.53 -19.68
N THR A 86 -9.21 -8.57 -18.86
CA THR A 86 -8.14 -8.88 -17.91
C THR A 86 -6.82 -9.21 -18.62
N LYS A 87 -6.86 -9.93 -19.75
CA LYS A 87 -5.66 -10.15 -20.58
C LYS A 87 -5.12 -8.85 -21.16
N ALA A 88 -5.99 -7.97 -21.65
CA ALA A 88 -5.59 -6.68 -22.17
C ALA A 88 -4.96 -5.79 -21.10
N ILE A 89 -5.55 -5.78 -19.90
CA ILE A 89 -4.99 -5.08 -18.73
C ILE A 89 -3.60 -5.62 -18.40
N ALA A 90 -3.45 -6.94 -18.28
CA ALA A 90 -2.16 -7.56 -17.95
C ALA A 90 -1.10 -7.22 -18.99
N ALA A 91 -1.43 -7.28 -20.29
CA ALA A 91 -0.50 -7.04 -21.38
C ALA A 91 0.07 -5.61 -21.43
N ASN A 92 -0.50 -4.65 -20.68
CA ASN A 92 0.06 -3.30 -20.56
C ASN A 92 1.28 -3.24 -19.62
N PHE A 93 1.59 -4.32 -18.93
CA PHE A 93 2.70 -4.39 -17.97
C PHE A 93 3.77 -5.36 -18.46
N GLU A 94 5.02 -5.00 -18.24
CA GLU A 94 6.16 -5.86 -18.52
C GLU A 94 6.59 -6.62 -17.26
N ILE A 95 6.88 -7.91 -17.43
CA ILE A 95 7.36 -8.80 -16.36
C ILE A 95 8.73 -9.34 -16.79
N LEU A 96 9.70 -9.29 -15.88
CA LEU A 96 10.97 -9.96 -16.04
C LEU A 96 10.74 -11.47 -15.91
N ASP A 97 11.11 -12.21 -16.92
CA ASP A 97 10.96 -13.67 -17.01
C ASP A 97 12.29 -14.32 -17.42
N GLY A 98 12.39 -15.61 -17.30
CA GLY A 98 13.57 -16.36 -17.66
C GLY A 98 14.15 -17.19 -16.50
N PRO A 99 15.36 -17.72 -16.64
CA PRO A 99 16.21 -17.56 -17.83
C PRO A 99 15.71 -18.33 -19.06
N ASN A 100 16.02 -17.81 -20.26
CA ASN A 100 15.86 -18.54 -21.51
C ASN A 100 16.87 -19.71 -21.61
N PRO A 101 16.83 -20.55 -22.67
CA PRO A 101 17.80 -21.64 -22.84
C PRO A 101 19.27 -21.20 -22.87
N GLU A 102 19.52 -19.94 -23.21
CA GLU A 102 20.85 -19.32 -23.23
C GLU A 102 21.26 -18.77 -21.87
N GLY A 103 20.37 -18.82 -20.85
CA GLY A 103 20.63 -18.34 -19.50
C GLY A 103 20.35 -16.84 -19.29
N GLU A 104 19.71 -16.19 -20.23
CA GLU A 104 19.43 -14.74 -20.19
C GLU A 104 18.04 -14.46 -19.64
N MET A 105 17.92 -13.38 -18.85
CA MET A 105 16.63 -12.84 -18.42
C MET A 105 16.07 -11.96 -19.54
N PHE A 106 14.75 -12.01 -19.74
CA PHE A 106 14.07 -11.21 -20.74
C PHE A 106 12.77 -10.63 -20.20
N THR A 107 12.30 -9.56 -20.81
CA THR A 107 10.99 -8.98 -20.48
C THR A 107 9.93 -9.49 -21.46
N ARG A 108 8.71 -9.64 -20.95
CA ARG A 108 7.54 -9.96 -21.74
C ARG A 108 6.29 -9.30 -21.17
N PRO A 109 5.23 -9.14 -21.96
CA PRO A 109 3.92 -8.74 -21.44
C PRO A 109 3.43 -9.72 -20.37
N ALA A 110 2.82 -9.17 -19.32
CA ALA A 110 2.26 -9.97 -18.25
C ALA A 110 1.08 -10.84 -18.72
N ARG A 111 0.90 -11.97 -18.06
CA ARG A 111 -0.18 -12.95 -18.28
C ARG A 111 -1.10 -12.99 -17.08
N LEU A 112 -2.24 -13.65 -17.19
CA LEU A 112 -3.21 -13.80 -16.10
C LEU A 112 -2.62 -14.43 -14.83
N SER A 113 -1.65 -15.33 -15.01
CA SER A 113 -0.97 -16.03 -13.89
C SER A 113 0.03 -15.16 -13.14
N ASP A 114 0.52 -14.11 -13.78
CA ASP A 114 1.56 -13.28 -13.18
C ASP A 114 1.01 -12.42 -12.04
N LYS A 115 1.89 -12.10 -11.11
CA LYS A 115 1.60 -11.12 -10.06
C LYS A 115 1.53 -9.72 -10.66
N PHE A 116 0.84 -8.82 -9.97
CA PHE A 116 0.87 -7.41 -10.37
C PHE A 116 2.32 -6.90 -10.39
N ALA A 117 2.62 -6.12 -11.41
CA ALA A 117 3.92 -5.49 -11.54
C ALA A 117 4.24 -4.64 -10.30
N MET A 118 5.46 -4.78 -9.80
CA MET A 118 5.93 -4.00 -8.66
C MET A 118 6.37 -2.62 -9.13
N PRO A 119 6.05 -1.54 -8.38
CA PRO A 119 6.49 -0.18 -8.76
C PRO A 119 8.00 0.03 -8.64
N TYR A 120 8.68 -0.78 -7.82
CA TYR A 120 10.11 -0.71 -7.58
C TYR A 120 10.73 -2.10 -7.63
N ALA A 121 11.99 -2.19 -8.08
CA ALA A 121 12.71 -3.45 -8.17
C ALA A 121 13.06 -4.03 -6.80
N ASN A 122 13.22 -3.18 -5.78
CA ASN A 122 13.54 -3.57 -4.41
C ASN A 122 13.17 -2.48 -3.39
N ASP A 123 13.28 -2.83 -2.10
CA ASP A 123 12.91 -1.94 -0.99
C ASP A 123 13.78 -0.68 -0.89
N GLU A 124 15.04 -0.77 -1.27
CA GLU A 124 15.97 0.37 -1.20
C GLU A 124 15.66 1.41 -2.28
N GLU A 125 15.30 0.96 -3.47
CA GLU A 125 14.80 1.84 -4.54
C GLU A 125 13.49 2.52 -4.11
N ALA A 126 12.56 1.75 -3.54
CA ALA A 126 11.31 2.29 -3.01
C ALA A 126 11.55 3.39 -1.96
N LYS A 127 12.42 3.15 -0.99
CA LYS A 127 12.79 4.16 0.03
C LYS A 127 13.45 5.40 -0.58
N SER A 128 14.37 5.19 -1.52
CA SER A 128 15.07 6.30 -2.20
C SER A 128 14.10 7.21 -2.93
N ALA A 129 13.13 6.63 -3.64
CA ALA A 129 12.11 7.38 -4.37
C ALA A 129 11.10 8.10 -3.47
N ASN A 130 10.96 7.67 -2.20
CA ASN A 130 9.93 8.15 -1.27
C ASN A 130 10.53 8.86 -0.03
N GLY A 131 11.66 9.55 -0.17
CA GLY A 131 12.25 10.34 0.91
C GLY A 131 12.68 9.51 2.13
N GLY A 132 13.05 8.26 1.94
CA GLY A 132 13.47 7.32 2.98
C GLY A 132 12.36 6.45 3.54
N ALA A 133 11.09 6.72 3.21
CA ALA A 133 9.95 5.91 3.63
C ALA A 133 9.67 4.76 2.65
N TYR A 134 9.37 3.57 3.18
CA TYR A 134 8.91 2.45 2.34
C TYR A 134 7.39 2.49 2.20
N PRO A 135 6.82 2.63 0.99
CA PRO A 135 5.38 2.58 0.79
C PRO A 135 4.85 1.18 1.09
N PRO A 136 3.89 1.03 2.03
CA PRO A 136 3.39 -0.29 2.40
C PRO A 136 2.66 -0.98 1.24
N ASP A 137 2.76 -2.31 1.18
CA ASP A 137 1.96 -3.14 0.29
C ASP A 137 0.48 -3.06 0.66
N MET A 138 -0.39 -2.85 -0.33
CA MET A 138 -1.82 -2.64 -0.09
C MET A 138 -2.65 -3.93 -0.13
N SER A 139 -2.05 -5.10 -0.39
CA SER A 139 -2.79 -6.36 -0.58
C SER A 139 -3.69 -6.74 0.59
N VAL A 140 -3.32 -6.36 1.83
CA VAL A 140 -4.06 -6.67 3.05
C VAL A 140 -4.37 -5.44 3.91
N LEU A 141 -4.16 -4.24 3.38
CA LEU A 141 -4.29 -2.98 4.12
C LEU A 141 -5.66 -2.82 4.79
N VAL A 142 -6.73 -3.26 4.13
CA VAL A 142 -8.11 -3.17 4.66
C VAL A 142 -8.36 -4.08 5.86
N LYS A 143 -7.43 -4.99 6.16
CA LYS A 143 -7.53 -5.96 7.27
C LYS A 143 -6.52 -5.72 8.37
N ALA A 144 -5.70 -4.69 8.22
CA ALA A 144 -4.68 -4.31 9.19
C ALA A 144 -5.28 -3.52 10.36
#